data_27944b362818d7360185e876f5bbb478
#
_entry.id   27944b362818d7360185e876f5bbb478
#
_cell.length_a   1.000
_cell.length_b   1.000
_cell.length_c   1.000
_cell.angle_alpha   90.00
_cell.angle_beta   90.00
_cell.angle_gamma   90.00
#
_symmetry.space_group_name_H-M   'P 1'
#
loop_
_entity.id
_entity.type
_entity.pdbx_description
1 polymer ?
#
loop_
_entity_poly.entity_id
_entity_poly.type
_entity_poly.pdbx_seq_one_letter_code
_entity_poly.pdbx_strand_id
1 'polypeptide(L)'
;MIYFDAAYIAKCYLNEPGAERVRAVAYGADGLASCELARLEFASILKRHVREHHVTRREMTAILKEFEEDEKNGVWRWFVCR
;
A
#
# COMPACT_ATOMS: atom_id res chain seq x y z
N MET A 1 -13.32 -10.58 1.88
CA MET A 1 -11.92 -10.21 1.64
C MET A 1 -11.78 -9.60 0.26
N ILE A 2 -11.05 -8.49 0.17
CA ILE A 2 -10.83 -7.78 -1.11
C ILE A 2 -9.35 -7.89 -1.47
N TYR A 3 -9.07 -8.20 -2.74
CA TYR A 3 -7.71 -8.30 -3.26
C TYR A 3 -7.31 -6.99 -3.94
N PHE A 4 -6.17 -6.42 -3.52
CA PHE A 4 -5.62 -5.19 -4.08
C PHE A 4 -4.33 -5.47 -4.81
N ASP A 5 -4.12 -4.85 -5.97
CA ASP A 5 -2.82 -4.84 -6.62
C ASP A 5 -1.93 -3.75 -6.02
N ALA A 6 -0.68 -3.64 -6.48
CA ALA A 6 0.27 -2.68 -5.95
C ALA A 6 -0.19 -1.24 -6.08
N ALA A 7 -0.88 -0.90 -7.17
CA ALA A 7 -1.39 0.46 -7.38
C ALA A 7 -2.46 0.83 -6.35
N TYR A 8 -3.33 -0.11 -6.02
CA TYR A 8 -4.35 0.11 -4.99
C TYR A 8 -3.76 0.13 -3.59
N ILE A 9 -2.75 -0.70 -3.33
CA ILE A 9 -2.01 -0.62 -2.06
C ILE A 9 -1.41 0.77 -1.89
N ALA A 10 -0.77 1.29 -2.94
CA ALA A 10 -0.19 2.63 -2.92
C ALA A 10 -1.23 3.70 -2.61
N LYS A 11 -2.44 3.59 -3.14
CA LYS A 11 -3.51 4.54 -2.86
C LYS A 11 -3.98 4.51 -1.40
N CYS A 12 -3.73 3.43 -0.69
CA CYS A 12 -4.03 3.37 0.74
C CYS A 12 -3.08 4.24 1.57
N TYR A 13 -1.88 4.47 1.07
CA TYR A 13 -0.81 5.15 1.82
C TYR A 13 -0.35 6.47 1.21
N LEU A 14 -0.63 6.69 -0.07
CA LEU A 14 -0.22 7.90 -0.79
C LEU A 14 -1.44 8.75 -1.14
N ASN A 15 -1.25 10.05 -1.21
CA ASN A 15 -2.31 10.97 -1.58
C ASN A 15 -2.34 11.12 -3.10
N GLU A 16 -2.95 10.14 -3.77
CA GLU A 16 -3.09 10.11 -5.23
C GLU A 16 -4.55 10.31 -5.64
N PRO A 17 -4.82 10.67 -6.91
CA PRO A 17 -6.20 10.74 -7.41
C PRO A 17 -6.92 9.39 -7.19
N GLY A 18 -8.13 9.46 -6.63
CA GLY A 18 -8.91 8.26 -6.32
C GLY A 18 -8.57 7.58 -5.02
N ALA A 19 -7.56 8.06 -4.28
CA ALA A 19 -7.13 7.44 -3.02
C ALA A 19 -8.25 7.40 -1.97
N GLU A 20 -9.08 8.43 -1.89
CA GLU A 20 -10.19 8.47 -0.92
C GLU A 20 -11.17 7.33 -1.15
N ARG A 21 -11.51 7.03 -2.40
CA ARG A 21 -12.41 5.91 -2.75
C ARG A 21 -11.79 4.58 -2.36
N VAL A 22 -10.51 4.40 -2.67
CA VAL A 22 -9.80 3.16 -2.36
C VAL A 22 -9.74 2.96 -0.86
N ARG A 23 -9.41 4.00 -0.11
CA ARG A 23 -9.37 3.91 1.36
C ARG A 23 -10.75 3.60 1.95
N ALA A 24 -11.81 4.18 1.40
CA ALA A 24 -13.17 3.89 1.86
C ALA A 24 -13.53 2.41 1.65
N VAL A 25 -13.17 1.85 0.49
CA VAL A 25 -13.36 0.42 0.22
C VAL A 25 -12.55 -0.42 1.18
N ALA A 26 -11.29 -0.05 1.44
CA ALA A 26 -10.42 -0.78 2.36
C ALA A 26 -10.97 -0.79 3.79
N TYR A 27 -11.44 0.35 4.29
CA TYR A 27 -11.98 0.44 5.64
C TYR A 27 -13.28 -0.35 5.80
N GLY A 28 -14.06 -0.49 4.73
CA GLY A 28 -15.30 -1.25 4.78
C GLY A 28 -15.13 -2.76 4.55
N ALA A 29 -13.93 -3.21 4.25
CA ALA A 29 -13.67 -4.62 3.95
C ALA A 29 -13.42 -5.44 5.21
N ASP A 30 -13.79 -6.72 5.17
CA ASP A 30 -13.51 -7.68 6.26
C ASP A 30 -12.04 -8.08 6.31
N GLY A 31 -11.28 -7.78 5.27
CA GLY A 31 -9.86 -8.05 5.21
C GLY A 31 -9.32 -7.68 3.85
N LEU A 32 -8.03 -7.42 3.79
CA LEU A 32 -7.34 -7.06 2.56
C LEU A 32 -6.30 -8.11 2.22
N ALA A 33 -6.17 -8.40 0.95
CA ALA A 33 -5.24 -9.41 0.47
C ALA A 33 -4.48 -8.89 -0.75
N SER A 34 -3.27 -9.40 -0.95
CA SER A 34 -2.50 -9.13 -2.15
C SER A 34 -1.46 -10.22 -2.38
N CYS A 35 -0.78 -10.14 -3.49
CA CYS A 35 0.31 -11.03 -3.84
C CYS A 35 1.62 -10.51 -3.24
N GLU A 36 2.52 -11.41 -2.85
CA GLU A 36 3.84 -11.04 -2.33
C GLU A 36 4.63 -10.16 -3.30
N LEU A 37 4.47 -10.39 -4.61
CA LEU A 37 5.10 -9.54 -5.62
C LEU A 37 4.59 -8.09 -5.55
N ALA A 38 3.30 -7.91 -5.28
CA ALA A 38 2.71 -6.57 -5.15
C ALA A 38 3.31 -5.81 -3.97
N ARG A 39 3.71 -6.51 -2.90
CA ARG A 39 4.40 -5.91 -1.76
C ARG A 39 5.74 -5.28 -2.20
N LEU A 40 6.50 -5.99 -3.03
CA LEU A 40 7.75 -5.48 -3.58
C LEU A 40 7.51 -4.34 -4.56
N GLU A 41 6.48 -4.45 -5.39
CA GLU A 41 6.10 -3.39 -6.33
C GLU A 41 5.68 -2.12 -5.61
N PHE A 42 4.98 -2.24 -4.48
CA PHE A 42 4.62 -1.10 -3.66
C PHE A 42 5.87 -0.34 -3.18
N ALA A 43 6.88 -1.05 -2.70
CA ALA A 43 8.14 -0.42 -2.29
C ALA A 43 8.80 0.31 -3.46
N SER A 44 8.75 -0.26 -4.65
CA SER A 44 9.29 0.37 -5.87
C SER A 44 8.50 1.64 -6.23
N ILE A 45 7.18 1.62 -6.08
CA ILE A 45 6.32 2.79 -6.32
C ILE A 45 6.72 3.93 -5.37
N LEU A 46 6.94 3.63 -4.08
CA LEU A 46 7.37 4.63 -3.11
C LEU A 46 8.71 5.25 -3.49
N LYS A 47 9.68 4.43 -3.88
CA LYS A 47 10.99 4.91 -4.31
C LYS A 47 10.89 5.82 -5.53
N ARG A 48 10.02 5.49 -6.47
CA ARG A 48 9.79 6.32 -7.65
C ARG A 48 9.21 7.69 -7.26
N HIS A 49 8.23 7.72 -6.33
CA HIS A 49 7.65 8.97 -5.84
C HIS A 49 8.70 9.86 -5.16
N VAL A 50 9.65 9.28 -4.44
CA VAL A 50 10.76 10.03 -3.85
C VAL A 50 11.64 10.62 -4.95
N ARG A 51 11.99 9.82 -5.95
CA ARG A 51 12.82 10.24 -7.08
C ARG A 51 12.18 11.39 -7.88
N GLU A 52 10.85 11.35 -8.01
CA GLU A 52 10.08 12.36 -8.74
C GLU A 52 9.65 13.55 -7.85
N HIS A 53 10.13 13.59 -6.62
CA HIS A 53 9.87 14.67 -5.66
C HIS A 53 8.40 14.82 -5.26
N HIS A 54 7.60 13.77 -5.40
CA HIS A 54 6.21 13.74 -4.91
C HIS A 54 6.12 13.39 -3.43
N VAL A 55 7.14 12.72 -2.91
CA VAL A 55 7.22 12.26 -1.51
C VAL A 55 8.65 12.48 -1.05
N THR A 56 8.85 12.99 0.16
CA THR A 56 10.19 13.11 0.73
C THR A 56 10.64 11.78 1.30
N ARG A 57 11.95 11.63 1.55
CA ARG A 57 12.49 10.43 2.19
C ARG A 57 11.90 10.23 3.58
N ARG A 58 11.67 11.32 4.31
CA ARG A 58 11.04 11.26 5.64
C ARG A 58 9.62 10.73 5.55
N GLU A 59 8.86 11.22 4.58
CA GLU A 59 7.50 10.75 4.35
C GLU A 59 7.49 9.26 3.95
N MET A 60 8.42 8.85 3.09
CA MET A 60 8.55 7.45 2.69
C MET A 60 8.82 6.55 3.91
N THR A 61 9.72 6.98 4.80
CA THR A 61 10.03 6.23 6.02
C THR A 61 8.78 6.08 6.90
N ALA A 62 8.01 7.15 7.05
CA ALA A 62 6.77 7.13 7.84
C ALA A 62 5.73 6.21 7.21
N ILE A 63 5.60 6.25 5.89
CA ILE A 63 4.66 5.38 5.15
C ILE A 63 5.04 3.91 5.32
N LEU A 64 6.33 3.58 5.17
CA LEU A 64 6.79 2.20 5.34
C LEU A 64 6.55 1.69 6.76
N LYS A 65 6.74 2.54 7.75
CA LYS A 65 6.47 2.20 9.14
C LYS A 65 5.00 1.91 9.37
N GLU A 66 4.12 2.73 8.84
CA GLU A 66 2.67 2.54 8.93
C GLU A 66 2.27 1.24 8.24
N PHE A 67 2.82 0.99 7.05
CA PHE A 67 2.58 -0.24 6.30
C PHE A 67 3.00 -1.49 7.08
N GLU A 68 4.19 -1.45 7.68
CA GLU A 68 4.69 -2.56 8.51
C GLU A 68 3.83 -2.80 9.73
N GLU A 69 3.32 -1.74 10.36
CA GLU A 69 2.40 -1.85 11.48
C GLU A 69 1.08 -2.50 11.05
N ASP A 70 0.57 -2.12 9.88
CA ASP A 70 -0.63 -2.73 9.32
C ASP A 70 -0.42 -4.22 9.04
N GLU A 71 0.75 -4.60 8.54
CA GLU A 71 1.10 -6.01 8.34
C GLU A 71 1.10 -6.77 9.67
N LYS A 72 1.69 -6.20 10.71
CA LYS A 72 1.73 -6.82 12.04
C LYS A 72 0.35 -6.98 12.65
N ASN A 73 -0.54 -6.05 12.35
CA ASN A 73 -1.90 -6.07 12.86
C ASN A 73 -2.86 -6.91 12.03
N GLY A 74 -2.34 -7.59 11.00
CA GLY A 74 -3.13 -8.49 10.18
C GLY A 74 -4.05 -7.80 9.17
N VAL A 75 -3.80 -6.53 8.87
CA VAL A 75 -4.57 -5.79 7.87
C VAL A 75 -4.40 -6.41 6.49
N TRP A 76 -3.17 -6.81 6.16
CA TRP A 76 -2.83 -7.40 4.87
C TRP A 76 -2.57 -8.89 4.96
N ARG A 77 -3.14 -9.67 4.03
CA ARG A 77 -2.81 -11.08 3.83
C ARG A 77 -2.07 -11.20 2.51
N TRP A 78 -0.93 -11.88 2.54
CA TRP A 78 -0.07 -12.04 1.37
C TRP A 78 -0.17 -13.46 0.83
N PHE A 79 -0.45 -13.56 -0.47
CA PHE A 79 -0.49 -14.84 -1.15
C PHE A 79 0.71 -14.97 -2.10
N VAL A 80 1.16 -16.19 -2.30
CA VAL A 80 2.24 -16.47 -3.25
C VAL A 80 1.71 -16.24 -4.66
N CYS A 81 2.47 -15.50 -5.47
CA CYS A 81 2.15 -15.28 -6.88
C CYS A 81 2.54 -16.51 -7.68
N ARG A 82 1.67 -16.96 -8.53
CA ARG A 82 1.93 -18.10 -9.41
C ARG A 82 1.91 -17.68 -10.86
#